data_1783b9f07ceae0bb2edf4f16e614f981
#
_entry.id   1783b9f07ceae0bb2edf4f16e614f981
#
_cell.length_a   1.000
_cell.length_b   1.000
_cell.length_c   1.000
_cell.angle_alpha   90.00
_cell.angle_beta   90.00
_cell.angle_gamma   90.00
#
_symmetry.space_group_name_H-M   'P 1'
#
loop_
_entity.id
_entity.type
_entity.pdbx_description
1 polymer ?
#
loop_
_entity_poly.entity_id
_entity_poly.type
_entity_poly.pdbx_seq_one_letter_code
_entity_poly.pdbx_strand_id
1 'polypeptide(L)'
;MRWDAEIRIGGRTIAPTEPAYFIADIAANHDGELARARELIWRAKEAGADCAKFQHFLAGKIVSGPGFDELGAQTAHQAGWKKSVVEVYDQYHTRRDWTEALVETCREAAIDYMTTPYDAEALESQLPYVPAVKIGSGDITFDPLVAQAAACGKPVLLATGAADMADVEHAVEQVLARSRQLVLMQCNTNYSGSEENFRSVNLRVLQSFALHWPGMVLGFSDHTPGHAAVLGAAALGARVIEKHFTDDNAREGPDHGFAMNPRTWREMVEATRQLEAALGDGVKRVEANEGETLVVQRRALRLRREVPAGHRLAAEDLEALRPCPPDAVDPRGLGAAVGRRLKTAKAEGDALRWTDLA
;
A
#
# COMPACT_ATOMS: atom_id res chain seq x y z
N MET A 1 -5.44 1.90 -24.33
CA MET A 1 -5.13 2.53 -23.04
C MET A 1 -3.81 3.26 -23.17
N ARG A 2 -3.65 4.37 -22.52
CA ARG A 2 -2.48 5.26 -22.68
C ARG A 2 -1.35 4.95 -21.69
N TRP A 3 -1.57 4.06 -20.72
CA TRP A 3 -0.61 3.61 -19.69
C TRP A 3 -0.67 2.10 -19.55
N ASP A 4 0.36 1.55 -18.95
CA ASP A 4 0.47 0.12 -18.69
C ASP A 4 -0.13 -0.21 -17.31
N ALA A 5 -1.02 -1.21 -17.26
CA ALA A 5 -1.62 -1.68 -16.02
C ALA A 5 -0.69 -2.64 -15.24
N GLU A 6 0.41 -3.02 -15.88
CA GLU A 6 1.47 -3.86 -15.33
C GLU A 6 2.83 -3.21 -15.66
N ILE A 7 3.68 -3.08 -14.65
CA ILE A 7 4.99 -2.45 -14.75
C ILE A 7 6.03 -3.40 -14.14
N ARG A 8 7.24 -3.42 -14.70
CA ARG A 8 8.35 -4.16 -14.11
C ARG A 8 9.34 -3.23 -13.43
N ILE A 9 9.61 -3.49 -12.14
CA ILE A 9 10.68 -2.84 -11.38
C ILE A 9 11.65 -3.93 -10.96
N GLY A 10 12.89 -3.84 -11.43
CA GLY A 10 13.87 -4.90 -11.22
C GLY A 10 13.37 -6.24 -11.76
N GLY A 11 13.38 -7.25 -10.91
CA GLY A 11 12.87 -8.58 -11.23
C GLY A 11 11.37 -8.78 -11.00
N ARG A 12 10.64 -7.78 -10.44
CA ARG A 12 9.25 -7.92 -10.01
C ARG A 12 8.26 -7.28 -10.97
N THR A 13 7.16 -7.96 -11.16
CA THR A 13 5.94 -7.41 -11.75
C THR A 13 5.17 -6.63 -10.69
N ILE A 14 4.74 -5.43 -11.03
CA ILE A 14 3.90 -4.56 -10.21
C ILE A 14 2.58 -4.36 -10.95
N ALA A 15 1.51 -4.85 -10.38
CA ALA A 15 0.15 -4.77 -10.96
C ALA A 15 -0.89 -4.74 -9.82
N PRO A 16 -2.15 -4.34 -10.09
CA PRO A 16 -3.20 -4.29 -9.07
C PRO A 16 -3.45 -5.60 -8.32
N THR A 17 -3.14 -6.75 -8.96
CA THR A 17 -3.32 -8.10 -8.39
C THR A 17 -2.07 -8.65 -7.72
N GLU A 18 -0.93 -7.97 -7.88
CA GLU A 18 0.34 -8.40 -7.30
C GLU A 18 0.54 -7.84 -5.89
N PRO A 19 1.35 -8.50 -5.06
CA PRO A 19 1.70 -7.99 -3.74
C PRO A 19 2.45 -6.66 -3.81
N ALA A 20 2.22 -5.77 -2.84
CA ALA A 20 2.87 -4.47 -2.76
C ALA A 20 4.40 -4.57 -2.77
N TYR A 21 5.03 -3.60 -3.44
CA TYR A 21 6.47 -3.39 -3.52
C TYR A 21 6.88 -2.30 -2.54
N PHE A 22 7.83 -2.61 -1.64
CA PHE A 22 8.24 -1.72 -0.55
C PHE A 22 9.56 -1.05 -0.83
N ILE A 23 9.58 0.28 -0.84
CA ILE A 23 10.75 1.14 -1.05
C ILE A 23 11.15 1.75 0.28
N ALA A 24 12.30 1.34 0.82
CA ALA A 24 12.93 1.94 1.98
C ALA A 24 13.74 3.17 1.53
N ASP A 25 13.22 4.38 1.78
CA ASP A 25 13.95 5.62 1.51
C ASP A 25 14.96 5.88 2.63
N ILE A 26 16.20 5.55 2.38
CA ILE A 26 17.31 5.83 3.29
C ILE A 26 17.54 7.34 3.38
N ALA A 27 17.28 8.06 2.28
CA ALA A 27 17.34 9.53 2.21
C ALA A 27 18.60 10.08 2.89
N ALA A 28 18.45 10.98 3.88
CA ALA A 28 19.55 11.58 4.63
C ALA A 28 20.07 10.71 5.79
N ASN A 29 19.43 9.58 6.09
CA ASN A 29 19.72 8.77 7.29
C ASN A 29 21.05 8.02 7.26
N HIS A 30 21.80 8.14 6.16
CA HIS A 30 23.19 7.70 6.07
C HIS A 30 24.18 8.65 6.78
N ASP A 31 23.76 9.82 7.26
CA ASP A 31 24.54 10.79 8.03
C ASP A 31 25.85 11.26 7.32
N GLY A 32 25.91 11.21 6.00
CA GLY A 32 27.12 11.52 5.24
C GLY A 32 28.19 10.43 5.27
N GLU A 33 27.87 9.20 5.69
CA GLU A 33 28.80 8.10 5.84
C GLU A 33 28.45 6.91 4.93
N LEU A 34 29.34 6.55 4.02
CA LEU A 34 29.14 5.41 3.09
C LEU A 34 28.95 4.08 3.82
N ALA A 35 29.76 3.83 4.88
CA ALA A 35 29.66 2.59 5.66
C ALA A 35 28.24 2.41 6.27
N ARG A 36 27.67 3.51 6.74
CA ARG A 36 26.34 3.55 7.29
C ARG A 36 25.26 3.35 6.20
N ALA A 37 25.42 4.01 5.05
CA ALA A 37 24.52 3.81 3.92
C ALA A 37 24.45 2.33 3.51
N ARG A 38 25.61 1.63 3.47
CA ARG A 38 25.69 0.20 3.18
C ARG A 38 25.03 -0.66 4.27
N GLU A 39 25.20 -0.33 5.54
CA GLU A 39 24.53 -1.02 6.64
C GLU A 39 23.02 -0.88 6.57
N LEU A 40 22.50 0.31 6.28
CA LEU A 40 21.07 0.56 6.14
C LEU A 40 20.44 -0.23 4.99
N ILE A 41 21.16 -0.49 3.89
CA ILE A 41 20.71 -1.38 2.81
C ILE A 41 20.43 -2.79 3.37
N TRP A 42 21.38 -3.37 4.10
CA TRP A 42 21.22 -4.70 4.71
C TRP A 42 20.05 -4.75 5.70
N ARG A 43 19.96 -3.75 6.58
CA ARG A 43 18.86 -3.65 7.56
C ARG A 43 17.50 -3.50 6.88
N ALA A 44 17.41 -2.72 5.80
CA ALA A 44 16.17 -2.58 5.01
C ALA A 44 15.77 -3.93 4.38
N LYS A 45 16.73 -4.65 3.79
CA LYS A 45 16.50 -5.98 3.24
C LYS A 45 16.01 -6.98 4.30
N GLU A 46 16.69 -7.04 5.44
CA GLU A 46 16.31 -7.93 6.55
C GLU A 46 14.93 -7.60 7.13
N ALA A 47 14.54 -6.33 7.07
CA ALA A 47 13.22 -5.88 7.49
C ALA A 47 12.12 -6.16 6.44
N GLY A 48 12.47 -6.63 5.25
CA GLY A 48 11.52 -7.03 4.21
C GLY A 48 11.27 -5.99 3.13
N ALA A 49 12.15 -4.97 2.99
CA ALA A 49 12.08 -4.05 1.87
C ALA A 49 12.48 -4.73 0.55
N ASP A 50 11.85 -4.33 -0.54
CA ASP A 50 12.15 -4.77 -1.89
C ASP A 50 13.20 -3.87 -2.56
N CYS A 51 13.30 -2.61 -2.10
CA CYS A 51 14.17 -1.59 -2.67
C CYS A 51 14.76 -0.70 -1.58
N ALA A 52 16.05 -0.38 -1.70
CA ALA A 52 16.71 0.68 -0.93
C ALA A 52 16.87 1.92 -1.83
N LYS A 53 16.27 3.04 -1.41
CA LYS A 53 16.28 4.27 -2.19
C LYS A 53 17.14 5.33 -1.53
N PHE A 54 17.85 6.08 -2.37
CA PHE A 54 18.69 7.21 -2.02
C PHE A 54 18.20 8.49 -2.71
N GLN A 55 18.85 9.62 -2.42
CA GLN A 55 18.50 10.91 -2.98
C GLN A 55 19.76 11.61 -3.52
N HIS A 56 19.81 11.83 -4.84
CA HIS A 56 20.94 12.45 -5.49
C HIS A 56 20.63 13.90 -5.85
N PHE A 57 21.12 14.80 -5.03
CA PHE A 57 21.06 16.24 -5.23
C PHE A 57 22.41 16.91 -4.92
N LEU A 58 22.56 18.13 -5.36
CA LEU A 58 23.61 19.06 -4.91
C LEU A 58 22.91 20.29 -4.32
N ALA A 59 23.31 20.73 -3.13
CA ALA A 59 22.63 21.82 -2.44
C ALA A 59 22.39 23.04 -3.34
N GLY A 60 23.43 23.49 -4.07
CA GLY A 60 23.30 24.64 -4.98
C GLY A 60 22.45 24.43 -6.24
N LYS A 61 21.92 23.21 -6.48
CA LYS A 61 21.00 22.90 -7.59
C LYS A 61 19.55 22.70 -7.14
N ILE A 62 19.30 22.60 -5.83
CA ILE A 62 17.97 22.33 -5.30
C ILE A 62 17.46 23.41 -4.33
N VAL A 63 18.34 24.11 -3.60
CA VAL A 63 17.94 25.14 -2.62
C VAL A 63 18.61 26.47 -2.90
N SER A 64 17.85 27.56 -2.70
CA SER A 64 18.34 28.95 -2.72
C SER A 64 18.46 29.45 -1.30
N GLY A 65 19.70 29.67 -0.81
CA GLY A 65 19.93 30.27 0.51
C GLY A 65 19.20 31.62 0.69
N PRO A 66 19.43 32.61 -0.21
CA PRO A 66 18.69 33.87 -0.15
C PRO A 66 17.17 33.72 -0.20
N GLY A 67 16.65 32.77 -1.00
CA GLY A 67 15.21 32.49 -1.07
C GLY A 67 14.65 31.97 0.26
N PHE A 68 15.39 31.12 0.98
CA PHE A 68 14.98 30.67 2.31
C PHE A 68 15.09 31.78 3.35
N ASP A 69 16.10 32.66 3.25
CA ASP A 69 16.24 33.81 4.13
C ASP A 69 15.07 34.80 3.97
N GLU A 70 14.59 35.03 2.74
CA GLU A 70 13.44 35.87 2.43
C GLU A 70 12.12 35.35 3.00
N LEU A 71 11.95 34.02 3.08
CA LEU A 71 10.74 33.40 3.66
C LEU A 71 10.60 33.69 5.18
N GLY A 72 11.69 33.98 5.86
CA GLY A 72 11.69 34.29 7.30
C GLY A 72 11.30 33.10 8.17
N ALA A 73 10.46 33.31 9.19
CA ALA A 73 10.02 32.25 10.09
C ALA A 73 9.14 31.24 9.35
N GLN A 74 9.60 29.99 9.31
CA GLN A 74 8.91 28.88 8.65
C GLN A 74 8.26 27.96 9.66
N THR A 75 7.23 27.23 9.23
CA THR A 75 6.54 26.21 10.02
C THR A 75 6.87 24.79 9.54
N ALA A 76 7.60 24.65 8.43
CA ALA A 76 8.03 23.36 7.91
C ALA A 76 9.15 22.75 8.79
N HIS A 77 9.43 21.46 8.60
CA HIS A 77 10.42 20.73 9.41
C HIS A 77 11.82 21.38 9.40
N GLN A 78 12.20 22.05 8.30
CA GLN A 78 13.47 22.79 8.19
C GLN A 78 13.62 23.90 9.25
N ALA A 79 12.52 24.44 9.76
CA ALA A 79 12.55 25.47 10.82
C ALA A 79 13.19 24.97 12.13
N GLY A 80 13.22 23.67 12.36
CA GLY A 80 13.87 23.04 13.52
C GLY A 80 15.38 22.82 13.38
N TRP A 81 15.95 23.07 12.19
CA TRP A 81 17.37 22.81 11.95
C TRP A 81 18.27 23.89 12.57
N LYS A 82 19.38 23.45 13.16
CA LYS A 82 20.37 24.34 13.79
C LYS A 82 21.27 25.05 12.76
N LYS A 83 21.41 24.45 11.57
CA LYS A 83 22.20 24.94 10.44
C LYS A 83 21.28 25.53 9.39
N SER A 84 21.82 26.34 8.49
CA SER A 84 21.10 26.80 7.30
C SER A 84 20.63 25.63 6.45
N VAL A 85 19.56 25.82 5.68
CA VAL A 85 19.03 24.79 4.77
C VAL A 85 20.11 24.33 3.79
N VAL A 86 20.90 25.25 3.25
CA VAL A 86 22.00 24.94 2.31
C VAL A 86 23.06 24.04 2.97
N GLU A 87 23.48 24.34 4.21
CA GLU A 87 24.46 23.53 4.95
C GLU A 87 23.94 22.12 5.25
N VAL A 88 22.64 21.98 5.59
CA VAL A 88 22.03 20.66 5.84
C VAL A 88 21.99 19.86 4.54
N TYR A 89 21.52 20.44 3.45
CA TYR A 89 21.51 19.76 2.15
C TYR A 89 22.92 19.35 1.71
N ASP A 90 23.92 20.21 1.89
CA ASP A 90 25.31 19.89 1.55
C ASP A 90 25.88 18.75 2.42
N GLN A 91 25.53 18.72 3.70
CA GLN A 91 25.97 17.67 4.64
C GLN A 91 25.37 16.31 4.32
N TYR A 92 24.10 16.25 3.92
CA TYR A 92 23.33 15.00 3.85
C TYR A 92 23.03 14.52 2.43
N HIS A 93 23.63 15.12 1.39
CA HIS A 93 23.48 14.59 0.03
C HIS A 93 24.16 13.24 -0.15
N THR A 94 23.57 12.36 -0.96
CA THR A 94 24.23 11.12 -1.37
C THR A 94 25.32 11.46 -2.37
N ARG A 95 26.57 11.20 -2.03
CA ARG A 95 27.71 11.49 -2.89
C ARG A 95 27.68 10.63 -4.14
N ARG A 96 27.92 11.23 -5.29
CA ARG A 96 27.90 10.51 -6.59
C ARG A 96 28.99 9.44 -6.71
N ASP A 97 30.11 9.61 -6.04
CA ASP A 97 31.21 8.62 -5.98
C ASP A 97 30.90 7.38 -5.14
N TRP A 98 29.76 7.36 -4.42
CA TRP A 98 29.28 6.19 -3.67
C TRP A 98 28.44 5.22 -4.52
N THR A 99 27.98 5.65 -5.69
CA THR A 99 26.98 4.92 -6.49
C THR A 99 27.38 3.45 -6.71
N GLU A 100 28.61 3.19 -7.17
CA GLU A 100 29.04 1.80 -7.43
C GLU A 100 29.04 0.95 -6.15
N ALA A 101 29.50 1.50 -5.03
CA ALA A 101 29.52 0.80 -3.75
C ALA A 101 28.10 0.52 -3.21
N LEU A 102 27.17 1.44 -3.39
CA LEU A 102 25.76 1.26 -2.99
C LEU A 102 25.07 0.22 -3.86
N VAL A 103 25.27 0.30 -5.18
CA VAL A 103 24.72 -0.66 -6.15
C VAL A 103 25.25 -2.07 -5.86
N GLU A 104 26.56 -2.22 -5.63
CA GLU A 104 27.16 -3.51 -5.29
C GLU A 104 26.59 -4.06 -3.98
N THR A 105 26.42 -3.22 -2.96
CA THR A 105 25.83 -3.63 -1.70
C THR A 105 24.36 -4.08 -1.88
N CYS A 106 23.60 -3.35 -2.69
CA CYS A 106 22.22 -3.76 -3.02
C CYS A 106 22.18 -5.10 -3.75
N ARG A 107 23.13 -5.33 -4.67
CA ARG A 107 23.27 -6.59 -5.40
C ARG A 107 23.60 -7.75 -4.46
N GLU A 108 24.56 -7.56 -3.55
CA GLU A 108 24.92 -8.54 -2.52
C GLU A 108 23.76 -8.87 -1.58
N ALA A 109 23.02 -7.85 -1.17
CA ALA A 109 21.84 -7.99 -0.32
C ALA A 109 20.61 -8.54 -1.06
N ALA A 110 20.67 -8.68 -2.38
CA ALA A 110 19.52 -9.05 -3.23
C ALA A 110 18.30 -8.14 -3.00
N ILE A 111 18.52 -6.82 -3.04
CA ILE A 111 17.52 -5.76 -2.96
C ILE A 111 17.72 -4.79 -4.13
N ASP A 112 16.64 -4.21 -4.66
CA ASP A 112 16.78 -3.24 -5.74
C ASP A 112 17.41 -1.93 -5.23
N TYR A 113 18.25 -1.32 -6.07
CA TYR A 113 18.80 0.02 -5.85
C TYR A 113 17.92 1.04 -6.58
N MET A 114 17.53 2.13 -5.94
CA MET A 114 16.78 3.23 -6.55
C MET A 114 17.28 4.58 -6.07
N THR A 115 16.98 5.63 -6.82
CA THR A 115 17.20 7.00 -6.37
C THR A 115 16.12 7.95 -6.84
N THR A 116 15.97 9.05 -6.09
CA THR A 116 15.34 10.27 -6.56
C THR A 116 16.44 11.20 -7.06
N PRO A 117 16.56 11.42 -8.38
CA PRO A 117 17.43 12.47 -8.92
C PRO A 117 16.74 13.82 -8.84
N TYR A 118 17.46 14.87 -8.48
CA TYR A 118 16.94 16.23 -8.38
C TYR A 118 17.49 17.17 -9.44
N ASP A 119 18.34 16.68 -10.32
CA ASP A 119 18.83 17.41 -11.49
C ASP A 119 19.12 16.45 -12.66
N ALA A 120 19.28 17.00 -13.87
CA ALA A 120 19.51 16.25 -15.09
C ALA A 120 20.78 15.38 -15.04
N GLU A 121 21.88 15.89 -14.47
CA GLU A 121 23.13 15.16 -14.34
C GLU A 121 23.02 14.01 -13.34
N ALA A 122 22.26 14.23 -12.22
CA ALA A 122 21.96 13.17 -11.28
C ALA A 122 21.17 12.05 -11.99
N LEU A 123 20.13 12.40 -12.75
CA LEU A 123 19.34 11.43 -13.51
C LEU A 123 20.24 10.64 -14.47
N GLU A 124 21.00 11.32 -15.33
CA GLU A 124 21.87 10.67 -16.32
C GLU A 124 22.90 9.72 -15.69
N SER A 125 23.54 10.15 -14.59
CA SER A 125 24.54 9.35 -13.90
C SER A 125 23.97 8.09 -13.24
N GLN A 126 22.71 8.11 -12.84
CA GLN A 126 22.05 7.00 -12.13
C GLN A 126 21.30 6.03 -13.04
N LEU A 127 20.94 6.45 -14.27
CA LEU A 127 20.19 5.62 -15.22
C LEU A 127 20.75 4.22 -15.45
N PRO A 128 22.08 3.98 -15.53
CA PRO A 128 22.60 2.63 -15.71
C PRO A 128 22.27 1.66 -14.57
N TYR A 129 22.00 2.17 -13.38
CA TYR A 129 21.93 1.39 -12.15
C TYR A 129 20.52 1.18 -11.62
N VAL A 130 19.58 2.10 -11.90
CA VAL A 130 18.23 2.06 -11.33
C VAL A 130 17.26 1.27 -12.18
N PRO A 131 16.36 0.44 -11.60
CA PRO A 131 15.30 -0.24 -12.34
C PRO A 131 14.10 0.67 -12.67
N ALA A 132 13.95 1.78 -11.99
CA ALA A 132 12.91 2.80 -12.17
C ALA A 132 13.43 4.15 -11.68
N VAL A 133 12.78 5.24 -12.10
CA VAL A 133 13.12 6.61 -11.69
C VAL A 133 12.03 7.15 -10.76
N LYS A 134 12.40 7.65 -9.58
CA LYS A 134 11.50 8.32 -8.66
C LYS A 134 11.56 9.83 -8.87
N ILE A 135 10.40 10.47 -9.04
CA ILE A 135 10.25 11.92 -8.96
C ILE A 135 9.60 12.26 -7.61
N GLY A 136 10.29 13.07 -6.83
CA GLY A 136 9.81 13.56 -5.53
C GLY A 136 8.66 14.56 -5.70
N SER A 137 7.82 14.68 -4.67
CA SER A 137 6.66 15.58 -4.69
C SER A 137 7.01 17.03 -4.97
N GLY A 138 8.15 17.50 -4.45
CA GLY A 138 8.60 18.88 -4.65
C GLY A 138 8.92 19.23 -6.10
N ASP A 139 9.20 18.22 -6.93
CA ASP A 139 9.58 18.40 -8.35
C ASP A 139 8.46 18.08 -9.33
N ILE A 140 7.23 17.86 -8.87
CA ILE A 140 6.08 17.53 -9.73
C ILE A 140 5.82 18.62 -10.78
N THR A 141 6.15 19.89 -10.47
CA THR A 141 6.03 21.04 -11.36
C THR A 141 7.32 21.35 -12.12
N PHE A 142 8.40 20.56 -11.93
CA PHE A 142 9.65 20.74 -12.64
C PHE A 142 9.66 19.98 -13.97
N ASP A 143 8.89 20.46 -14.93
CA ASP A 143 8.65 19.83 -16.24
C ASP A 143 9.90 19.30 -16.94
N PRO A 144 11.07 20.03 -16.97
CA PRO A 144 12.26 19.52 -17.64
C PRO A 144 12.75 18.18 -17.06
N LEU A 145 12.73 18.02 -15.74
CA LEU A 145 13.16 16.79 -15.08
C LEU A 145 12.14 15.66 -15.27
N VAL A 146 10.84 15.97 -15.12
CA VAL A 146 9.74 15.01 -15.36
C VAL A 146 9.79 14.49 -16.79
N ALA A 147 9.98 15.38 -17.77
CA ALA A 147 10.05 15.01 -19.18
C ALA A 147 11.30 14.14 -19.51
N GLN A 148 12.43 14.46 -18.90
CA GLN A 148 13.66 13.69 -19.07
C GLN A 148 13.53 12.30 -18.43
N ALA A 149 12.98 12.21 -17.22
CA ALA A 149 12.71 10.93 -16.57
C ALA A 149 11.74 10.06 -17.39
N ALA A 150 10.71 10.64 -17.96
CA ALA A 150 9.75 9.92 -18.82
C ALA A 150 10.39 9.41 -20.12
N ALA A 151 11.39 10.13 -20.66
CA ALA A 151 12.07 9.77 -21.89
C ALA A 151 13.17 8.71 -21.72
N CYS A 152 13.56 8.36 -20.49
CA CYS A 152 14.71 7.48 -20.23
C CYS A 152 14.45 5.97 -20.49
N GLY A 153 13.22 5.59 -20.83
CA GLY A 153 12.84 4.19 -21.12
C GLY A 153 12.65 3.31 -19.89
N LYS A 154 12.59 3.89 -18.70
CA LYS A 154 12.34 3.18 -17.43
C LYS A 154 11.00 3.61 -16.81
N PRO A 155 10.39 2.78 -15.95
CA PRO A 155 9.23 3.20 -15.18
C PRO A 155 9.49 4.47 -14.37
N VAL A 156 8.50 5.36 -14.34
CA VAL A 156 8.52 6.58 -13.52
C VAL A 156 7.58 6.38 -12.32
N LEU A 157 8.07 6.66 -11.12
CA LEU A 157 7.30 6.74 -9.90
C LEU A 157 7.12 8.22 -9.56
N LEU A 158 5.90 8.74 -9.71
CA LEU A 158 5.59 10.16 -9.52
C LEU A 158 4.82 10.36 -8.21
N ALA A 159 5.44 11.02 -7.23
CA ALA A 159 4.78 11.41 -5.99
C ALA A 159 4.07 12.76 -6.14
N THR A 160 2.91 12.91 -5.48
CA THR A 160 1.96 14.01 -5.72
C THR A 160 1.70 14.88 -4.47
N GLY A 161 2.60 14.87 -3.49
CA GLY A 161 2.46 15.72 -2.30
C GLY A 161 2.66 17.20 -2.63
N ALA A 162 2.01 18.09 -1.87
CA ALA A 162 2.00 19.52 -2.06
C ALA A 162 1.56 19.98 -3.47
N ALA A 163 0.72 19.16 -4.15
CA ALA A 163 0.17 19.43 -5.47
C ALA A 163 -1.35 19.33 -5.44
N ASP A 164 -2.01 20.11 -6.25
CA ASP A 164 -3.43 19.93 -6.53
C ASP A 164 -3.69 19.00 -7.72
N MET A 165 -4.96 18.76 -8.06
CA MET A 165 -5.29 17.84 -9.14
C MET A 165 -4.84 18.34 -10.52
N ALA A 166 -4.78 19.66 -10.73
CA ALA A 166 -4.32 20.24 -11.98
C ALA A 166 -2.82 20.03 -12.17
N ASP A 167 -2.03 20.16 -11.12
CA ASP A 167 -0.60 19.84 -11.13
C ASP A 167 -0.37 18.36 -11.46
N VAL A 168 -1.16 17.49 -10.82
CA VAL A 168 -1.06 16.03 -11.04
C VAL A 168 -1.43 15.66 -12.47
N GLU A 169 -2.53 16.20 -13.00
CA GLU A 169 -2.96 15.96 -14.39
C GLU A 169 -1.88 16.42 -15.38
N HIS A 170 -1.34 17.62 -15.18
CA HIS A 170 -0.26 18.15 -16.02
C HIS A 170 0.98 17.24 -16.00
N ALA A 171 1.45 16.84 -14.83
CA ALA A 171 2.64 15.98 -14.71
C ALA A 171 2.41 14.59 -15.29
N VAL A 172 1.22 14.01 -15.08
CA VAL A 172 0.81 12.72 -15.70
C VAL A 172 0.82 12.83 -17.22
N GLU A 173 0.28 13.91 -17.79
CA GLU A 173 0.30 14.16 -19.23
C GLU A 173 1.73 14.28 -19.77
N GLN A 174 2.62 14.97 -19.05
CA GLN A 174 4.05 15.07 -19.42
C GLN A 174 4.73 13.70 -19.47
N VAL A 175 4.45 12.84 -18.48
CA VAL A 175 4.97 11.46 -18.49
C VAL A 175 4.37 10.66 -19.64
N LEU A 176 3.04 10.65 -19.78
CA LEU A 176 2.33 9.84 -20.76
C LEU A 176 2.56 10.26 -22.21
N ALA A 177 3.05 11.47 -22.44
CA ALA A 177 3.49 11.90 -23.77
C ALA A 177 4.76 11.14 -24.24
N ARG A 178 5.51 10.51 -23.34
CA ARG A 178 6.81 9.86 -23.60
C ARG A 178 6.90 8.41 -23.15
N SER A 179 6.20 8.04 -22.07
CA SER A 179 6.23 6.71 -21.46
C SER A 179 4.83 6.26 -21.08
N ARG A 180 4.59 4.96 -21.10
CA ARG A 180 3.37 4.35 -20.60
C ARG A 180 3.55 3.75 -19.20
N GLN A 181 4.79 3.70 -18.71
CA GLN A 181 5.20 3.05 -17.46
C GLN A 181 5.21 4.07 -16.33
N LEU A 182 4.06 4.29 -15.72
CA LEU A 182 3.86 5.28 -14.64
C LEU A 182 3.23 4.62 -13.43
N VAL A 183 3.85 4.82 -12.26
CA VAL A 183 3.25 4.61 -10.95
C VAL A 183 2.88 5.98 -10.38
N LEU A 184 1.59 6.21 -10.15
CA LEU A 184 1.09 7.46 -9.57
C LEU A 184 0.92 7.29 -8.05
N MET A 185 1.67 8.07 -7.27
CA MET A 185 1.77 7.87 -5.83
C MET A 185 1.12 9.02 -5.07
N GLN A 186 0.05 8.75 -4.33
CA GLN A 186 -0.45 9.70 -3.33
C GLN A 186 0.63 9.96 -2.28
N CYS A 187 0.74 11.21 -1.87
CA CYS A 187 1.68 11.64 -0.84
C CYS A 187 1.13 12.83 -0.06
N ASN A 188 1.54 12.95 1.20
CA ASN A 188 1.47 14.18 1.99
C ASN A 188 2.89 14.51 2.47
N THR A 189 3.44 15.63 2.03
CA THR A 189 4.83 16.06 2.28
C THR A 189 5.01 16.78 3.62
N ASN A 190 4.40 16.27 4.69
CA ASN A 190 4.64 16.74 6.04
C ASN A 190 5.58 15.76 6.78
N TYR A 191 6.80 16.20 7.02
CA TYR A 191 7.90 15.40 7.59
C TYR A 191 8.00 15.50 9.13
N SER A 192 6.91 15.83 9.81
CA SER A 192 6.93 15.96 11.28
C SER A 192 6.84 14.62 12.02
N GLY A 193 6.38 13.55 11.38
CA GLY A 193 6.08 12.27 12.03
C GLY A 193 4.96 12.36 13.09
N SER A 194 4.22 13.46 13.12
CA SER A 194 3.12 13.68 14.06
C SER A 194 1.90 12.84 13.72
N GLU A 195 1.17 12.37 14.75
CA GLU A 195 -0.14 11.74 14.57
C GLU A 195 -1.17 12.68 13.91
N GLU A 196 -1.01 14.00 14.03
CA GLU A 196 -1.87 14.98 13.33
C GLU A 196 -1.81 14.81 11.81
N ASN A 197 -0.71 14.29 11.25
CA ASN A 197 -0.56 14.04 9.82
C ASN A 197 -1.65 13.11 9.28
N PHE A 198 -2.16 12.18 10.09
CA PHE A 198 -3.25 11.30 9.65
C PHE A 198 -4.48 12.05 9.15
N ARG A 199 -4.76 13.24 9.68
CA ARG A 199 -5.90 14.05 9.26
C ARG A 199 -5.73 14.65 7.86
N SER A 200 -4.49 14.75 7.37
CA SER A 200 -4.13 15.42 6.11
C SER A 200 -3.66 14.44 5.01
N VAL A 201 -3.46 13.16 5.31
CA VAL A 201 -2.96 12.15 4.35
C VAL A 201 -3.92 11.93 3.18
N ASN A 202 -5.22 12.05 3.42
CA ASN A 202 -6.27 11.95 2.40
C ASN A 202 -6.13 10.73 1.47
N LEU A 203 -6.10 9.52 2.04
CA LEU A 203 -5.95 8.27 1.29
C LEU A 203 -7.01 8.08 0.19
N ARG A 204 -8.19 8.74 0.32
CA ARG A 204 -9.25 8.66 -0.69
C ARG A 204 -8.85 9.25 -2.04
N VAL A 205 -7.78 10.03 -2.10
CA VAL A 205 -7.20 10.49 -3.38
C VAL A 205 -6.81 9.30 -4.27
N LEU A 206 -6.39 8.16 -3.69
CA LEU A 206 -6.15 6.94 -4.47
C LEU A 206 -7.40 6.46 -5.23
N GLN A 207 -8.60 6.62 -4.65
CA GLN A 207 -9.86 6.32 -5.34
C GLN A 207 -10.11 7.31 -6.49
N SER A 208 -9.82 8.59 -6.28
CA SER A 208 -9.91 9.62 -7.34
C SER A 208 -8.95 9.31 -8.49
N PHE A 209 -7.70 8.92 -8.18
CA PHE A 209 -6.73 8.49 -9.20
C PHE A 209 -7.20 7.25 -9.96
N ALA A 210 -7.75 6.25 -9.26
CA ALA A 210 -8.31 5.05 -9.90
C ALA A 210 -9.48 5.35 -10.84
N LEU A 211 -10.27 6.40 -10.55
CA LEU A 211 -11.36 6.85 -11.41
C LEU A 211 -10.87 7.65 -12.62
N HIS A 212 -9.88 8.53 -12.45
CA HIS A 212 -9.31 9.34 -13.54
C HIS A 212 -8.45 8.50 -14.49
N TRP A 213 -7.68 7.56 -13.94
CA TRP A 213 -6.75 6.70 -14.68
C TRP A 213 -7.02 5.21 -14.39
N PRO A 214 -8.14 4.65 -14.88
CA PRO A 214 -8.52 3.27 -14.58
C PRO A 214 -7.45 2.26 -14.99
N GLY A 215 -7.00 1.43 -14.02
CA GLY A 215 -5.99 0.40 -14.23
C GLY A 215 -4.54 0.91 -14.19
N MET A 216 -4.29 2.19 -13.94
CA MET A 216 -2.94 2.69 -13.66
C MET A 216 -2.42 2.09 -12.35
N VAL A 217 -1.15 1.77 -12.30
CA VAL A 217 -0.51 1.31 -11.06
C VAL A 217 -0.44 2.47 -10.08
N LEU A 218 -1.03 2.30 -8.91
CA LEU A 218 -1.05 3.30 -7.85
C LEU A 218 0.00 3.00 -6.79
N GLY A 219 0.50 4.04 -6.15
CA GLY A 219 1.43 3.96 -5.04
C GLY A 219 1.08 4.92 -3.90
N PHE A 220 1.83 4.82 -2.83
CA PHE A 220 1.72 5.69 -1.67
C PHE A 220 3.11 6.00 -1.11
N SER A 221 3.46 7.29 -1.00
CA SER A 221 4.67 7.77 -0.34
C SER A 221 4.26 8.41 0.99
N ASP A 222 4.69 7.83 2.11
CA ASP A 222 4.11 8.07 3.42
C ASP A 222 5.12 8.61 4.45
N HIS A 223 4.70 9.63 5.20
CA HIS A 223 5.46 10.25 6.28
C HIS A 223 4.71 10.18 7.63
N THR A 224 3.62 9.42 7.72
CA THR A 224 2.89 9.21 8.98
C THR A 224 3.62 8.22 9.89
N PRO A 225 3.43 8.26 11.20
CA PRO A 225 3.98 7.24 12.10
C PRO A 225 3.33 5.88 11.90
N GLY A 226 4.11 4.81 12.08
CA GLY A 226 3.62 3.44 11.98
C GLY A 226 3.14 3.05 10.58
N HIS A 227 2.16 2.12 10.50
CA HIS A 227 1.74 1.50 9.24
C HIS A 227 0.23 1.61 8.92
N ALA A 228 -0.54 2.31 9.75
CA ALA A 228 -2.00 2.41 9.56
C ALA A 228 -2.38 3.02 8.20
N ALA A 229 -1.69 4.09 7.78
CA ALA A 229 -1.92 4.70 6.48
C ALA A 229 -1.52 3.78 5.32
N VAL A 230 -0.43 3.02 5.47
CA VAL A 230 0.01 2.03 4.47
C VAL A 230 -1.03 0.93 4.26
N LEU A 231 -1.60 0.38 5.34
CA LEU A 231 -2.69 -0.61 5.23
C LEU A 231 -3.90 -0.04 4.50
N GLY A 232 -4.28 1.19 4.84
CA GLY A 232 -5.37 1.89 4.16
C GLY A 232 -5.07 2.09 2.67
N ALA A 233 -3.86 2.51 2.32
CA ALA A 233 -3.45 2.71 0.93
C ALA A 233 -3.43 1.39 0.14
N ALA A 234 -2.90 0.32 0.72
CA ALA A 234 -2.89 -1.01 0.12
C ALA A 234 -4.32 -1.54 -0.13
N ALA A 235 -5.24 -1.33 0.82
CA ALA A 235 -6.66 -1.67 0.66
C ALA A 235 -7.35 -0.84 -0.45
N LEU A 236 -6.89 0.39 -0.68
CA LEU A 236 -7.36 1.27 -1.75
C LEU A 236 -6.64 1.06 -3.09
N GLY A 237 -5.80 0.04 -3.19
CA GLY A 237 -5.17 -0.38 -4.45
C GLY A 237 -3.75 0.08 -4.68
N ALA A 238 -3.10 0.76 -3.73
CA ALA A 238 -1.68 1.07 -3.85
C ALA A 238 -0.83 -0.22 -3.86
N ARG A 239 0.11 -0.30 -4.80
CA ARG A 239 1.01 -1.45 -4.99
C ARG A 239 2.49 -1.09 -4.91
N VAL A 240 2.82 0.19 -4.82
CA VAL A 240 4.16 0.69 -4.50
C VAL A 240 4.06 1.53 -3.25
N ILE A 241 4.77 1.14 -2.21
CA ILE A 241 4.78 1.82 -0.91
C ILE A 241 6.18 2.34 -0.63
N GLU A 242 6.29 3.61 -0.32
CA GLU A 242 7.56 4.24 0.03
C GLU A 242 7.45 4.90 1.42
N LYS A 243 8.43 4.64 2.28
CA LYS A 243 8.61 5.34 3.56
C LYS A 243 10.09 5.53 3.86
N HIS A 244 10.40 6.55 4.63
CA HIS A 244 11.76 6.75 5.14
C HIS A 244 12.18 5.63 6.08
N PHE A 245 13.46 5.25 6.00
CA PHE A 245 14.03 4.16 6.76
C PHE A 245 15.30 4.61 7.52
N THR A 246 15.38 4.25 8.78
CA THR A 246 16.57 4.44 9.64
C THR A 246 16.82 3.20 10.48
N ASP A 247 17.98 3.10 11.07
CA ASP A 247 18.27 2.08 12.10
C ASP A 247 17.79 2.50 13.49
N ASP A 248 17.82 3.81 13.80
CA ASP A 248 17.48 4.38 15.09
C ASP A 248 16.84 5.76 14.96
N ASN A 249 15.61 5.90 15.46
CA ASN A 249 14.85 7.15 15.43
C ASN A 249 15.38 8.22 16.40
N ALA A 250 16.24 7.86 17.36
CA ALA A 250 16.79 8.80 18.32
C ALA A 250 18.03 9.57 17.81
N ARG A 251 18.52 9.22 16.61
CA ARG A 251 19.68 9.91 16.01
C ARG A 251 19.35 11.33 15.63
N GLU A 252 20.33 12.22 15.74
CA GLU A 252 20.26 13.58 15.22
C GLU A 252 20.41 13.57 13.70
N GLY A 253 19.45 14.15 12.99
CA GLY A 253 19.46 14.26 11.53
C GLY A 253 18.11 14.71 11.01
N PRO A 254 18.02 15.08 9.74
CA PRO A 254 16.79 15.66 9.17
C PRO A 254 15.63 14.64 9.11
N ASP A 255 15.90 13.33 8.91
CA ASP A 255 14.89 12.35 8.55
C ASP A 255 14.68 11.23 9.57
N HIS A 256 15.56 11.09 10.58
CA HIS A 256 15.49 9.98 11.54
C HIS A 256 14.20 9.94 12.35
N GLY A 257 13.74 11.10 12.81
CA GLY A 257 12.63 11.19 13.76
C GLY A 257 11.30 10.65 13.25
N PHE A 258 11.01 10.78 11.95
CA PHE A 258 9.77 10.31 11.34
C PHE A 258 9.93 9.03 10.51
N ALA A 259 11.17 8.55 10.33
CA ALA A 259 11.44 7.32 9.59
C ALA A 259 10.94 6.08 10.35
N MET A 260 10.81 4.97 9.64
CA MET A 260 10.61 3.66 10.24
C MET A 260 11.96 2.99 10.53
N ASN A 261 12.05 2.31 11.66
CA ASN A 261 13.20 1.47 12.00
C ASN A 261 12.96 0.01 11.58
N PRO A 262 13.96 -0.90 11.66
CA PRO A 262 13.82 -2.28 11.18
C PRO A 262 12.66 -3.05 11.79
N ARG A 263 12.34 -2.81 13.08
CA ARG A 263 11.22 -3.46 13.76
C ARG A 263 9.87 -2.99 13.21
N THR A 264 9.65 -1.69 13.19
CA THR A 264 8.37 -1.12 12.71
C THR A 264 8.18 -1.33 11.23
N TRP A 265 9.27 -1.37 10.44
CA TRP A 265 9.22 -1.71 9.02
C TRP A 265 8.75 -3.16 8.78
N ARG A 266 9.33 -4.12 9.51
CA ARG A 266 8.91 -5.52 9.44
C ARG A 266 7.44 -5.69 9.82
N GLU A 267 7.02 -5.06 10.90
CA GLU A 267 5.60 -5.04 11.32
C GLU A 267 4.69 -4.52 10.20
N MET A 268 5.09 -3.46 9.50
CA MET A 268 4.37 -2.91 8.35
C MET A 268 4.26 -3.92 7.20
N VAL A 269 5.37 -4.52 6.81
CA VAL A 269 5.40 -5.50 5.71
C VAL A 269 4.51 -6.69 6.03
N GLU A 270 4.65 -7.27 7.22
CA GLU A 270 3.87 -8.43 7.67
C GLU A 270 2.38 -8.11 7.73
N ALA A 271 2.00 -6.96 8.31
CA ALA A 271 0.61 -6.53 8.38
C ALA A 271 0.01 -6.28 6.99
N THR A 272 0.80 -5.73 6.06
CA THR A 272 0.35 -5.53 4.68
C THR A 272 0.13 -6.87 3.97
N ARG A 273 1.02 -7.86 4.13
CA ARG A 273 0.84 -9.21 3.57
C ARG A 273 -0.39 -9.91 4.12
N GLN A 274 -0.68 -9.75 5.41
CA GLN A 274 -1.90 -10.26 6.03
C GLN A 274 -3.15 -9.59 5.44
N LEU A 275 -3.12 -8.27 5.27
CA LEU A 275 -4.20 -7.54 4.63
C LEU A 275 -4.44 -8.01 3.19
N GLU A 276 -3.38 -8.12 2.38
CA GLU A 276 -3.47 -8.59 0.99
C GLU A 276 -4.12 -9.96 0.89
N ALA A 277 -3.75 -10.89 1.77
CA ALA A 277 -4.37 -12.21 1.86
C ALA A 277 -5.85 -12.14 2.28
N ALA A 278 -6.22 -11.15 3.09
CA ALA A 278 -7.58 -10.98 3.60
C ALA A 278 -8.54 -10.26 2.62
N LEU A 279 -8.01 -9.53 1.63
CA LEU A 279 -8.83 -8.78 0.67
C LEU A 279 -9.71 -9.69 -0.21
N GLY A 280 -9.23 -10.88 -0.57
CA GLY A 280 -9.97 -11.82 -1.41
C GLY A 280 -10.31 -11.27 -2.81
N ASP A 281 -11.30 -11.88 -3.45
CA ASP A 281 -11.75 -11.56 -4.82
C ASP A 281 -13.06 -10.74 -4.87
N GLY A 282 -13.63 -10.40 -3.72
CA GLY A 282 -14.89 -9.64 -3.60
C GLY A 282 -16.16 -10.46 -3.89
N VAL A 283 -16.05 -11.73 -4.19
CA VAL A 283 -17.21 -12.59 -4.44
C VAL A 283 -17.71 -13.18 -3.12
N LYS A 284 -18.93 -12.85 -2.71
CA LYS A 284 -19.52 -13.43 -1.48
C LYS A 284 -20.01 -14.86 -1.72
N ARG A 285 -19.36 -15.81 -1.08
CA ARG A 285 -19.71 -17.23 -1.05
C ARG A 285 -19.49 -17.82 0.33
N VAL A 286 -19.89 -19.08 0.52
CA VAL A 286 -19.44 -19.88 1.67
C VAL A 286 -18.02 -20.29 1.39
N GLU A 287 -17.08 -19.84 2.21
CA GLU A 287 -15.69 -20.19 2.06
C GLU A 287 -15.39 -21.64 2.48
N ALA A 288 -14.33 -22.23 1.97
CA ALA A 288 -14.00 -23.63 2.19
C ALA A 288 -13.86 -23.99 3.68
N ASN A 289 -13.37 -23.05 4.49
CA ASN A 289 -13.23 -23.21 5.95
C ASN A 289 -14.54 -23.04 6.74
N GLU A 290 -15.65 -22.66 6.08
CA GLU A 290 -16.98 -22.50 6.69
C GLU A 290 -17.89 -23.72 6.47
N GLY A 291 -17.44 -24.76 5.76
CA GLY A 291 -18.28 -25.91 5.39
C GLY A 291 -18.95 -26.61 6.58
N GLU A 292 -18.20 -26.87 7.64
CA GLU A 292 -18.76 -27.43 8.88
C GLU A 292 -19.64 -26.42 9.61
N THR A 293 -19.21 -25.16 9.70
CA THR A 293 -19.94 -24.07 10.32
C THR A 293 -21.29 -23.83 9.64
N LEU A 294 -21.37 -24.00 8.32
CA LEU A 294 -22.61 -23.95 7.55
C LEU A 294 -23.67 -24.89 8.10
N VAL A 295 -23.27 -26.12 8.46
CA VAL A 295 -24.18 -27.13 9.01
C VAL A 295 -24.53 -26.86 10.46
N VAL A 296 -23.53 -26.65 11.32
CA VAL A 296 -23.75 -26.57 12.77
C VAL A 296 -24.37 -25.25 13.22
N GLN A 297 -24.18 -24.16 12.50
CA GLN A 297 -24.65 -22.83 12.88
C GLN A 297 -25.99 -22.43 12.23
N ARG A 298 -26.36 -23.03 11.09
CA ARG A 298 -27.66 -22.76 10.48
C ARG A 298 -28.76 -23.52 11.23
N ARG A 299 -29.97 -23.00 11.11
CA ARG A 299 -31.16 -23.62 11.69
C ARG A 299 -31.91 -24.43 10.64
N ALA A 300 -32.47 -25.58 11.05
CA ALA A 300 -33.49 -26.33 10.32
C ALA A 300 -34.84 -26.23 11.01
N LEU A 301 -35.91 -26.43 10.28
CA LEU A 301 -37.23 -26.69 10.88
C LEU A 301 -37.21 -28.06 11.54
N ARG A 302 -37.65 -28.11 12.80
CA ARG A 302 -37.75 -29.34 13.62
C ARG A 302 -39.12 -29.47 14.21
N LEU A 303 -39.53 -30.71 14.47
CA LEU A 303 -40.79 -30.99 15.13
C LEU A 303 -40.70 -30.61 16.62
N ARG A 304 -41.67 -29.86 17.13
CA ARG A 304 -41.78 -29.48 18.56
C ARG A 304 -42.33 -30.63 19.44
N ARG A 305 -42.92 -31.66 18.83
CA ARG A 305 -43.51 -32.82 19.47
C ARG A 305 -43.50 -33.99 18.47
N GLU A 306 -43.81 -35.17 18.96
CA GLU A 306 -44.06 -36.32 18.08
C GLU A 306 -45.32 -36.04 17.21
N VAL A 307 -45.23 -36.36 15.92
CA VAL A 307 -46.26 -36.12 14.92
C VAL A 307 -46.43 -37.37 14.07
N PRO A 308 -47.68 -37.95 13.98
CA PRO A 308 -47.93 -39.19 13.25
C PRO A 308 -47.86 -39.01 11.70
N ALA A 309 -47.69 -40.14 10.99
CA ALA A 309 -47.84 -40.14 9.54
C ALA A 309 -49.23 -39.65 9.11
N GLY A 310 -49.31 -38.94 7.99
CA GLY A 310 -50.54 -38.33 7.46
C GLY A 310 -50.95 -37.02 8.12
N HIS A 311 -50.34 -36.60 9.24
CA HIS A 311 -50.63 -35.33 9.88
C HIS A 311 -50.35 -34.15 8.94
N ARG A 312 -51.25 -33.18 8.92
CA ARG A 312 -51.10 -31.94 8.19
C ARG A 312 -50.38 -30.91 9.07
N LEU A 313 -49.14 -30.55 8.68
CA LEU A 313 -48.32 -29.68 9.46
C LEU A 313 -48.93 -28.29 9.64
N ALA A 314 -48.94 -27.82 10.87
CA ALA A 314 -49.24 -26.43 11.27
C ALA A 314 -47.93 -25.71 11.66
N ALA A 315 -47.93 -24.38 11.71
CA ALA A 315 -46.76 -23.62 12.10
C ALA A 315 -46.30 -23.93 13.54
N GLU A 316 -47.26 -24.23 14.40
CA GLU A 316 -47.09 -24.56 15.83
C GLU A 316 -46.41 -25.93 16.04
N ASP A 317 -46.43 -26.81 15.03
CA ASP A 317 -45.73 -28.10 15.07
C ASP A 317 -44.22 -27.95 14.86
N LEU A 318 -43.80 -26.79 14.38
CA LEU A 318 -42.42 -26.57 13.91
C LEU A 318 -41.70 -25.49 14.72
N GLU A 319 -40.43 -25.68 14.90
CA GLU A 319 -39.49 -24.69 15.44
C GLU A 319 -38.18 -24.68 14.68
N ALA A 320 -37.47 -23.56 14.73
CA ALA A 320 -36.20 -23.38 14.01
C ALA A 320 -35.03 -23.52 14.97
N LEU A 321 -34.36 -24.68 14.95
CA LEU A 321 -33.21 -25.00 15.80
C LEU A 321 -32.01 -25.45 15.01
N ARG A 322 -30.82 -25.24 15.54
CA ARG A 322 -29.55 -25.79 15.04
C ARG A 322 -29.44 -27.27 15.39
N PRO A 323 -28.68 -28.05 14.62
CA PRO A 323 -28.02 -27.78 13.32
C PRO A 323 -28.98 -27.93 12.12
N CYS A 324 -28.52 -27.52 10.94
CA CYS A 324 -29.22 -27.73 9.68
C CYS A 324 -28.45 -28.73 8.81
N PRO A 325 -28.79 -30.03 8.81
CA PRO A 325 -28.24 -30.99 7.85
C PRO A 325 -28.50 -30.55 6.39
N PRO A 326 -27.67 -30.96 5.42
CA PRO A 326 -27.77 -30.49 4.04
C PRO A 326 -29.13 -30.67 3.36
N ASP A 327 -29.89 -31.70 3.75
CA ASP A 327 -31.17 -32.08 3.19
C ASP A 327 -32.39 -31.59 4.02
N ALA A 328 -32.13 -30.92 5.14
CA ALA A 328 -33.19 -30.37 6.02
C ALA A 328 -33.82 -29.11 5.45
N VAL A 329 -35.07 -28.90 5.79
CA VAL A 329 -35.82 -27.67 5.45
C VAL A 329 -35.31 -26.54 6.33
N ASP A 330 -34.74 -25.50 5.75
CA ASP A 330 -34.36 -24.30 6.48
C ASP A 330 -35.58 -23.45 6.84
N PRO A 331 -35.49 -22.50 7.79
CA PRO A 331 -36.64 -21.70 8.26
C PRO A 331 -37.36 -20.92 7.15
N ARG A 332 -36.72 -20.60 6.05
CA ARG A 332 -37.33 -19.93 4.88
C ARG A 332 -38.40 -20.83 4.22
N GLY A 333 -38.26 -22.14 4.38
CA GLY A 333 -39.19 -23.12 3.87
C GLY A 333 -40.48 -23.29 4.70
N LEU A 334 -40.66 -22.59 5.85
CA LEU A 334 -41.80 -22.76 6.76
C LEU A 334 -43.14 -22.62 6.01
N GLY A 335 -43.32 -21.53 5.24
CA GLY A 335 -44.57 -21.29 4.52
C GLY A 335 -44.91 -22.35 3.48
N ALA A 336 -43.88 -22.99 2.89
CA ALA A 336 -44.07 -24.08 1.92
C ALA A 336 -44.27 -25.45 2.59
N ALA A 337 -43.83 -25.62 3.83
CA ALA A 337 -44.00 -26.84 4.61
C ALA A 337 -45.36 -26.91 5.32
N VAL A 338 -45.87 -25.77 5.83
CA VAL A 338 -47.16 -25.69 6.48
C VAL A 338 -48.29 -26.08 5.52
N GLY A 339 -49.19 -26.91 6.00
CA GLY A 339 -50.29 -27.44 5.22
C GLY A 339 -50.01 -28.72 4.42
N ARG A 340 -48.72 -29.11 4.30
CA ARG A 340 -48.33 -30.40 3.72
C ARG A 340 -48.51 -31.52 4.72
N ARG A 341 -48.61 -32.77 4.23
CA ARG A 341 -48.76 -33.98 5.07
C ARG A 341 -47.41 -34.69 5.22
N LEU A 342 -47.17 -35.18 6.46
CA LEU A 342 -46.03 -36.06 6.71
C LEU A 342 -46.29 -37.45 6.07
N LYS A 343 -45.28 -37.97 5.37
CA LYS A 343 -45.30 -39.33 4.81
C LYS A 343 -45.10 -40.39 5.90
N THR A 344 -44.27 -40.08 6.88
CA THR A 344 -43.94 -41.00 8.01
C THR A 344 -44.03 -40.23 9.32
N ALA A 345 -44.21 -40.95 10.43
CA ALA A 345 -44.18 -40.38 11.75
C ALA A 345 -42.79 -39.77 12.05
N LYS A 346 -42.76 -38.67 12.81
CA LYS A 346 -41.54 -37.97 13.22
C LYS A 346 -41.56 -37.74 14.72
N ALA A 347 -40.42 -37.92 15.36
CA ALA A 347 -40.25 -37.65 16.78
C ALA A 347 -40.03 -36.16 17.05
N GLU A 348 -40.18 -35.76 18.30
CA GLU A 348 -39.78 -34.45 18.79
C GLU A 348 -38.31 -34.22 18.53
N GLY A 349 -37.93 -33.01 18.04
CA GLY A 349 -36.57 -32.66 17.69
C GLY A 349 -36.08 -33.13 16.32
N ASP A 350 -36.82 -34.02 15.64
CA ASP A 350 -36.44 -34.46 14.28
C ASP A 350 -36.38 -33.29 13.31
N ALA A 351 -35.34 -33.23 12.50
CA ALA A 351 -35.26 -32.27 11.39
C ALA A 351 -36.25 -32.64 10.28
N LEU A 352 -37.03 -31.67 9.85
CA LEU A 352 -37.92 -31.80 8.71
C LEU A 352 -37.14 -31.78 7.41
N ARG A 353 -37.40 -32.70 6.49
CA ARG A 353 -36.83 -32.75 5.15
C ARG A 353 -37.93 -32.60 4.09
N TRP A 354 -37.57 -32.07 2.94
CA TRP A 354 -38.54 -32.00 1.83
C TRP A 354 -39.04 -33.38 1.40
N THR A 355 -38.22 -34.41 1.54
CA THR A 355 -38.58 -35.81 1.26
C THR A 355 -39.60 -36.40 2.22
N ASP A 356 -39.74 -35.81 3.41
CA ASP A 356 -40.72 -36.25 4.41
C ASP A 356 -42.16 -35.76 4.10
N LEU A 357 -42.27 -34.84 3.13
CA LEU A 357 -43.53 -34.16 2.80
C LEU A 357 -44.19 -34.76 1.55
N ALA A 358 -45.54 -34.93 1.65
CA ALA A 358 -46.39 -35.31 0.53
C ALA A 358 -47.01 -34.08 -0.15
#